data_fcc2bd270279809ea220790d310df676
#
_entry.id   fcc2bd270279809ea220790d310df676
#
_cell.length_a   1.000
_cell.length_b   1.000
_cell.length_c   1.000
_cell.angle_alpha   90.00
_cell.angle_beta   90.00
_cell.angle_gamma   90.00
#
_symmetry.space_group_name_H-M   'P 1'
#
loop_
_entity.id
_entity.type
_entity.pdbx_description
1 polymer ?
#
loop_
_entity_poly.entity_id
_entity_poly.type
_entity_poly.pdbx_seq_one_letter_code
_entity_poly.pdbx_strand_id
1 'polypeptide(L)'
;GVRGLAQNFGMEYIPGAWMESIQVSKGTSSVINGYEATTGQINVEYLKPQTQDPIALNGMVSTSLRAELNATGGWDINEKWSTGVLAHYKNESMEHDTNGDGFMDLPKGQQANLLNRWYMKDGNYTGQYLVRGLYDERNGGQTQKYIRENNITDPYGIGIRTWRLDAFMKQGYVFDEAKGTSI
;
A
#
# COMPACT_ATOMS: atom_id res chain seq x y z
N GLY A 1 4.78 -11.83 -0.05
CA GLY A 1 3.76 -11.43 -1.03
C GLY A 1 2.36 -11.53 -0.43
N VAL A 2 1.37 -10.92 -1.07
CA VAL A 2 -0.04 -11.03 -0.70
C VAL A 2 -0.62 -12.31 -1.30
N ARG A 3 -1.34 -13.09 -0.52
CA ARG A 3 -1.91 -14.38 -0.95
C ARG A 3 -3.41 -14.48 -0.60
N GLY A 4 -4.12 -15.43 -1.22
CA GLY A 4 -5.54 -15.65 -1.00
C GLY A 4 -6.42 -14.51 -1.50
N LEU A 5 -7.56 -14.28 -0.86
CA LEU A 5 -8.51 -13.22 -1.22
C LEU A 5 -7.89 -11.82 -1.20
N ALA A 6 -6.92 -11.57 -0.31
CA ALA A 6 -6.21 -10.31 -0.23
C ALA A 6 -5.35 -10.00 -1.46
N GLN A 7 -5.02 -10.99 -2.29
CA GLN A 7 -4.25 -10.80 -3.52
C GLN A 7 -5.02 -9.96 -4.55
N ASN A 8 -6.33 -10.10 -4.62
CA ASN A 8 -7.19 -9.35 -5.53
C ASN A 8 -7.12 -7.83 -5.26
N PHE A 9 -6.84 -7.44 -4.02
CA PHE A 9 -6.76 -6.05 -3.59
C PHE A 9 -5.32 -5.57 -3.36
N GLY A 10 -4.33 -6.39 -3.72
CA GLY A 10 -2.92 -6.13 -3.38
C GLY A 10 -2.38 -4.79 -3.87
N MET A 11 -2.81 -4.34 -5.05
CA MET A 11 -2.42 -3.04 -5.61
C MET A 11 -3.06 -1.87 -4.86
N GLU A 12 -4.28 -2.04 -4.32
CA GLU A 12 -4.96 -1.00 -3.55
C GLU A 12 -4.37 -0.80 -2.15
N TYR A 13 -3.53 -1.73 -1.69
CA TYR A 13 -2.81 -1.58 -0.43
C TYR A 13 -1.63 -0.63 -0.50
N ILE A 14 -1.30 -0.12 -1.69
CA ILE A 14 -0.19 0.81 -1.90
C ILE A 14 -0.77 2.17 -2.29
N PRO A 15 -0.81 3.14 -1.37
CA PRO A 15 -1.30 4.48 -1.70
C PRO A 15 -0.45 5.15 -2.78
N GLY A 16 -1.12 5.78 -3.76
CA GLY A 16 -0.43 6.44 -4.87
C GLY A 16 0.54 7.53 -4.42
N ALA A 17 0.18 8.28 -3.37
CA ALA A 17 1.01 9.34 -2.79
C ALA A 17 2.31 8.84 -2.14
N TRP A 18 2.47 7.52 -1.93
CA TRP A 18 3.68 6.93 -1.36
C TRP A 18 4.69 6.47 -2.41
N MET A 19 4.27 6.44 -3.69
CA MET A 19 5.06 5.88 -4.77
C MET A 19 6.05 6.91 -5.31
N GLU A 20 7.34 6.58 -5.31
CA GLU A 20 8.37 7.32 -6.01
C GLU A 20 8.48 6.84 -7.46
N SER A 21 8.42 5.50 -7.67
CA SER A 21 8.44 4.91 -9.00
C SER A 21 7.68 3.58 -9.07
N ILE A 22 7.21 3.24 -10.27
CA ILE A 22 6.61 1.96 -10.60
C ILE A 22 7.35 1.38 -11.79
N GLN A 23 7.86 0.15 -11.63
CA GLN A 23 8.52 -0.60 -12.68
C GLN A 23 7.67 -1.81 -13.03
N VAL A 24 7.35 -1.98 -14.30
CA VAL A 24 6.58 -3.12 -14.82
C VAL A 24 7.45 -3.91 -15.75
N SER A 25 7.74 -5.16 -15.42
CA SER A 25 8.40 -6.11 -16.31
C SER A 25 7.44 -7.23 -16.73
N LYS A 26 7.53 -7.65 -17.99
CA LYS A 26 6.77 -8.76 -18.56
C LYS A 26 7.68 -9.97 -18.73
N GLY A 27 7.12 -11.16 -18.60
CA GLY A 27 7.84 -12.42 -18.70
C GLY A 27 8.49 -12.87 -17.40
N THR A 28 9.35 -13.86 -17.47
CA THR A 28 10.02 -14.45 -16.31
C THR A 28 10.97 -13.45 -15.66
N SER A 29 10.86 -13.30 -14.36
CA SER A 29 11.74 -12.45 -13.56
C SER A 29 12.88 -13.27 -12.94
N SER A 30 13.90 -12.56 -12.41
CA SER A 30 14.97 -13.20 -11.66
C SER A 30 14.45 -13.92 -10.42
N VAL A 31 15.06 -15.05 -10.07
CA VAL A 31 14.73 -15.86 -8.88
C VAL A 31 14.82 -15.04 -7.58
N ILE A 32 15.64 -14.00 -7.55
CA ILE A 32 15.77 -13.05 -6.43
C ILE A 32 14.43 -12.37 -6.12
N ASN A 33 13.56 -12.17 -7.12
CA ASN A 33 12.26 -11.52 -6.98
C ASN A 33 11.14 -12.48 -6.57
N GLY A 34 11.45 -13.75 -6.37
CA GLY A 34 10.52 -14.80 -5.97
C GLY A 34 10.22 -15.79 -7.10
N TYR A 35 10.00 -17.04 -6.72
CA TYR A 35 9.74 -18.13 -7.68
C TYR A 35 8.38 -18.02 -8.39
N GLU A 36 7.46 -17.20 -7.88
CA GLU A 36 6.13 -16.98 -8.45
C GLU A 36 6.12 -15.96 -9.59
N ALA A 37 7.24 -15.25 -9.84
CA ALA A 37 7.35 -14.21 -10.85
C ALA A 37 7.60 -14.80 -12.26
N THR A 38 6.67 -15.65 -12.73
CA THR A 38 6.79 -16.35 -14.01
C THR A 38 6.17 -15.60 -15.19
N THR A 39 5.15 -14.75 -14.92
CA THR A 39 4.39 -14.04 -15.97
C THR A 39 4.71 -12.55 -16.03
N GLY A 40 5.29 -12.00 -14.98
CA GLY A 40 5.64 -10.60 -14.87
C GLY A 40 5.79 -10.14 -13.44
N GLN A 41 6.27 -8.91 -13.28
CA GLN A 41 6.49 -8.29 -11.98
C GLN A 41 6.10 -6.82 -12.01
N ILE A 42 5.44 -6.37 -10.95
CA ILE A 42 5.24 -4.96 -10.66
C ILE A 42 6.06 -4.66 -9.41
N ASN A 43 7.09 -3.82 -9.56
CA ASN A 43 7.91 -3.34 -8.47
C ASN A 43 7.54 -1.90 -8.16
N VAL A 44 7.25 -1.60 -6.90
CA VAL A 44 6.90 -0.25 -6.43
C VAL A 44 7.97 0.22 -5.47
N GLU A 45 8.58 1.36 -5.78
CA GLU A 45 9.47 2.05 -4.86
C GLU A 45 8.71 3.13 -4.10
N TYR A 46 8.84 3.10 -2.78
CA TYR A 46 8.28 4.12 -1.90
C TYR A 46 9.23 5.31 -1.77
N LEU A 47 8.68 6.47 -1.45
CA LEU A 47 9.41 7.67 -1.06
C LEU A 47 10.52 7.32 -0.06
N LYS A 48 11.69 7.91 -0.26
CA LYS A 48 12.89 7.64 0.54
C LYS A 48 13.09 8.74 1.58
N PRO A 49 13.44 8.40 2.83
CA PRO A 49 13.58 9.38 3.91
C PRO A 49 14.51 10.54 3.58
N GLN A 50 15.59 10.26 2.84
CA GLN A 50 16.63 11.23 2.52
C GLN A 50 16.31 12.15 1.33
N THR A 51 15.23 11.86 0.56
CA THR A 51 14.89 12.60 -0.66
C THR A 51 13.48 13.18 -0.66
N GLN A 52 12.62 12.76 0.29
CA GLN A 52 11.27 13.27 0.38
C GLN A 52 11.21 14.62 1.12
N ASP A 53 10.12 15.34 0.89
CA ASP A 53 9.83 16.57 1.62
C ASP A 53 9.74 16.34 3.13
N PRO A 54 10.11 17.31 3.97
CA PRO A 54 9.99 17.21 5.43
C PRO A 54 8.57 16.88 5.88
N ILE A 55 7.57 17.50 5.24
CA ILE A 55 6.14 17.19 5.46
C ILE A 55 5.39 17.47 4.15
N ALA A 56 4.58 16.50 3.73
CA ALA A 56 3.63 16.67 2.64
C ALA A 56 2.27 16.10 3.02
N LEU A 57 1.21 16.82 2.68
CA LEU A 57 -0.18 16.41 2.90
C LEU A 57 -0.91 16.38 1.56
N ASN A 58 -1.66 15.32 1.32
CA ASN A 58 -2.50 15.16 0.15
C ASN A 58 -3.87 14.66 0.55
N GLY A 59 -4.93 15.25 0.01
CA GLY A 59 -6.31 14.84 0.25
C GLY A 59 -7.10 14.77 -1.05
N MET A 60 -7.99 13.80 -1.13
CA MET A 60 -8.90 13.61 -2.26
C MET A 60 -10.30 13.28 -1.76
N VAL A 61 -11.31 13.86 -2.42
CA VAL A 61 -12.71 13.45 -2.29
C VAL A 61 -13.29 13.28 -3.68
N SER A 62 -13.93 12.15 -3.95
CA SER A 62 -14.61 11.88 -5.23
C SER A 62 -16.11 12.13 -5.13
N THR A 63 -16.77 12.17 -6.29
CA THR A 63 -18.25 12.27 -6.39
C THR A 63 -18.97 11.04 -5.81
N SER A 64 -18.29 9.91 -5.71
CA SER A 64 -18.77 8.69 -5.02
C SER A 64 -18.59 8.75 -3.49
N LEU A 65 -18.26 9.93 -2.93
CA LEU A 65 -17.93 10.14 -1.52
C LEU A 65 -16.81 9.21 -0.99
N ARG A 66 -15.93 8.77 -1.89
CA ARG A 66 -14.65 8.22 -1.47
C ARG A 66 -13.74 9.36 -1.03
N ALA A 67 -13.27 9.28 0.20
CA ALA A 67 -12.33 10.24 0.77
C ALA A 67 -10.99 9.57 1.05
N GLU A 68 -9.89 10.23 0.71
CA GLU A 68 -8.53 9.79 1.02
C GLU A 68 -7.73 10.93 1.64
N LEU A 69 -6.90 10.57 2.61
CA LEU A 69 -5.93 11.47 3.23
C LEU A 69 -4.58 10.77 3.29
N ASN A 70 -3.55 11.48 2.83
CA ASN A 70 -2.17 11.03 2.89
C ASN A 70 -1.33 12.09 3.62
N ALA A 71 -0.45 11.60 4.48
CA ALA A 71 0.58 12.41 5.12
C ALA A 71 1.93 11.71 4.99
N THR A 72 2.94 12.41 4.52
CA THR A 72 4.29 11.88 4.39
C THR A 72 5.29 12.86 4.97
N GLY A 73 6.39 12.36 5.52
CA GLY A 73 7.44 13.21 6.03
C GLY A 73 8.75 12.47 6.20
N GLY A 74 9.87 13.16 5.96
CA GLY A 74 11.21 12.63 6.10
C GLY A 74 12.16 13.60 6.79
N TRP A 75 13.02 13.06 7.64
CA TRP A 75 13.95 13.85 8.45
C TRP A 75 15.28 13.13 8.63
N ASP A 76 16.37 13.90 8.60
CA ASP A 76 17.67 13.45 9.05
C ASP A 76 17.72 13.53 10.59
N ILE A 77 17.99 12.40 11.24
CA ILE A 77 18.18 12.33 12.68
C ILE A 77 19.59 12.79 13.05
N ASN A 78 20.56 12.41 12.23
CA ASN A 78 21.96 12.81 12.30
C ASN A 78 22.64 12.53 10.95
N GLU A 79 23.96 12.75 10.86
CA GLU A 79 24.76 12.57 9.64
C GLU A 79 24.67 11.16 9.03
N LYS A 80 24.30 10.15 9.82
CA LYS A 80 24.25 8.74 9.38
C LYS A 80 22.85 8.20 9.22
N TRP A 81 21.85 8.76 9.90
CA TRP A 81 20.50 8.22 9.99
C TRP A 81 19.45 9.19 9.50
N SER A 82 18.60 8.71 8.61
CA SER A 82 17.38 9.40 8.18
C SER A 82 16.16 8.50 8.47
N THR A 83 15.04 9.10 8.81
CA THR A 83 13.77 8.38 8.98
C THR A 83 12.66 9.04 8.19
N GLY A 84 11.68 8.23 7.76
CA GLY A 84 10.48 8.72 7.09
C GLY A 84 9.24 8.01 7.59
N VAL A 85 8.15 8.75 7.65
CA VAL A 85 6.82 8.23 8.00
C VAL A 85 5.87 8.52 6.86
N LEU A 86 5.09 7.51 6.46
CA LEU A 86 4.05 7.60 5.47
C LEU A 86 2.76 7.07 6.09
N ALA A 87 1.73 7.91 6.14
CA ALA A 87 0.41 7.58 6.66
C ALA A 87 -0.64 7.75 5.58
N HIS A 88 -1.60 6.83 5.54
CA HIS A 88 -2.72 6.86 4.61
C HIS A 88 -4.00 6.41 5.30
N TYR A 89 -5.07 7.11 5.01
CA TYR A 89 -6.43 6.70 5.36
C TYR A 89 -7.35 6.87 4.17
N LYS A 90 -8.18 5.85 3.93
CA LYS A 90 -9.23 5.86 2.90
C LYS A 90 -10.55 5.45 3.54
N ASN A 91 -11.63 6.13 3.15
CA ASN A 91 -12.99 5.76 3.52
C ASN A 91 -13.88 5.77 2.28
N GLU A 92 -14.72 4.75 2.14
CA GLU A 92 -15.71 4.57 1.09
C GLU A 92 -17.02 4.10 1.73
N SER A 93 -17.91 5.04 1.99
CA SER A 93 -19.10 4.81 2.84
C SER A 93 -20.40 4.72 2.08
N MET A 94 -20.46 5.13 0.79
CA MET A 94 -21.68 5.07 -0.01
C MET A 94 -21.90 3.72 -0.66
N GLU A 95 -23.17 3.38 -0.79
CA GLU A 95 -23.64 2.25 -1.60
C GLU A 95 -23.91 2.74 -3.02
N HIS A 96 -23.26 2.14 -4.00
CA HIS A 96 -23.48 2.38 -5.40
C HIS A 96 -24.06 1.12 -6.04
N ASP A 97 -25.21 1.28 -6.70
CA ASP A 97 -25.90 0.27 -7.49
C ASP A 97 -26.35 0.98 -8.76
N THR A 98 -25.46 1.04 -9.75
CA THR A 98 -25.67 1.81 -10.99
C THR A 98 -26.51 1.05 -11.99
N ASN A 99 -26.42 -0.30 -11.97
CA ASN A 99 -27.16 -1.18 -12.87
C ASN A 99 -28.55 -1.56 -12.33
N GLY A 100 -28.86 -1.26 -11.06
CA GLY A 100 -30.17 -1.50 -10.44
C GLY A 100 -30.47 -2.96 -10.11
N ASP A 101 -29.43 -3.80 -9.95
CA ASP A 101 -29.60 -5.23 -9.62
C ASP A 101 -29.74 -5.50 -8.12
N GLY A 102 -29.65 -4.46 -7.29
CA GLY A 102 -29.79 -4.54 -5.85
C GLY A 102 -28.50 -4.88 -5.12
N PHE A 103 -27.38 -5.03 -5.82
CA PHE A 103 -26.05 -5.28 -5.24
C PHE A 103 -25.16 -4.05 -5.34
N MET A 104 -24.22 -3.95 -4.40
CA MET A 104 -23.23 -2.88 -4.46
C MET A 104 -22.21 -3.15 -5.56
N ASP A 105 -22.04 -2.20 -6.50
CA ASP A 105 -21.01 -2.24 -7.56
C ASP A 105 -19.59 -2.19 -6.97
N LEU A 106 -19.42 -1.45 -5.86
CA LEU A 106 -18.16 -1.31 -5.12
C LEU A 106 -18.42 -1.58 -3.63
N PRO A 107 -17.56 -2.34 -2.97
CA PRO A 107 -17.70 -2.57 -1.54
C PRO A 107 -17.45 -1.28 -0.76
N LYS A 108 -18.27 -1.05 0.26
CA LYS A 108 -17.98 -0.03 1.28
C LYS A 108 -16.82 -0.48 2.15
N GLY A 109 -16.06 0.46 2.69
CA GLY A 109 -15.01 0.11 3.60
C GLY A 109 -14.10 1.23 3.99
N GLN A 110 -13.09 0.85 4.75
CA GLN A 110 -12.05 1.76 5.21
C GLN A 110 -10.70 1.07 5.19
N GLN A 111 -9.68 1.86 4.94
CA GLN A 111 -8.31 1.38 4.95
C GLN A 111 -7.42 2.38 5.71
N ALA A 112 -6.56 1.87 6.56
CA ALA A 112 -5.51 2.63 7.21
C ALA A 112 -4.16 1.97 6.97
N ASN A 113 -3.18 2.74 6.56
CA ASN A 113 -1.81 2.32 6.36
C ASN A 113 -0.86 3.25 7.12
N LEU A 114 0.10 2.67 7.79
CA LEU A 114 1.21 3.39 8.41
C LEU A 114 2.52 2.68 8.08
N LEU A 115 3.47 3.42 7.53
CA LEU A 115 4.79 2.91 7.21
C LEU A 115 5.84 3.82 7.84
N ASN A 116 6.79 3.22 8.55
CA ASN A 116 7.99 3.89 9.00
C ASN A 116 9.21 3.26 8.34
N ARG A 117 10.06 4.09 7.75
CA ARG A 117 11.25 3.70 7.03
C ARG A 117 12.47 4.41 7.61
N TRP A 118 13.55 3.66 7.75
CA TRP A 118 14.84 4.14 8.21
C TRP A 118 15.90 3.87 7.16
N TYR A 119 16.77 4.82 6.98
CA TYR A 119 17.96 4.70 6.16
C TYR A 119 19.18 5.04 7.00
N MET A 120 20.21 4.25 6.84
CA MET A 120 21.50 4.44 7.50
C MET A 120 22.61 4.42 6.46
N LYS A 121 23.55 5.36 6.57
CA LYS A 121 24.79 5.36 5.80
C LYS A 121 25.96 5.70 6.72
N ASP A 122 26.95 4.81 6.79
CA ASP A 122 28.17 5.00 7.56
C ASP A 122 29.39 4.52 6.76
N GLY A 123 30.08 5.49 6.12
CA GLY A 123 31.15 5.17 5.17
C GLY A 123 30.63 4.26 4.06
N ASN A 124 31.24 3.07 3.94
CA ASN A 124 30.93 2.07 2.94
C ASN A 124 29.70 1.18 3.29
N TYR A 125 29.12 1.34 4.48
CA TYR A 125 27.96 0.57 4.90
C TYR A 125 26.68 1.34 4.68
N THR A 126 25.65 0.63 4.15
CA THR A 126 24.28 1.16 4.01
C THR A 126 23.26 0.19 4.61
N GLY A 127 22.28 0.74 5.31
CA GLY A 127 21.18 -0.04 5.88
C GLY A 127 19.83 0.58 5.54
N GLN A 128 18.85 -0.26 5.21
CA GLN A 128 17.47 0.15 5.04
C GLN A 128 16.59 -0.75 5.89
N TYR A 129 15.71 -0.14 6.66
CA TYR A 129 14.77 -0.82 7.53
C TYR A 129 13.39 -0.23 7.29
N LEU A 130 12.38 -1.08 7.31
CA LEU A 130 11.00 -0.67 7.08
C LEU A 130 10.07 -1.53 7.93
N VAL A 131 9.10 -0.88 8.56
CA VAL A 131 7.96 -1.54 9.22
C VAL A 131 6.69 -0.88 8.69
N ARG A 132 5.70 -1.69 8.34
CA ARG A 132 4.42 -1.23 7.83
C ARG A 132 3.28 -1.98 8.48
N GLY A 133 2.28 -1.25 8.97
CA GLY A 133 0.99 -1.76 9.40
C GLY A 133 -0.11 -1.41 8.40
N LEU A 134 -1.01 -2.35 8.13
CA LEU A 134 -2.18 -2.17 7.29
C LEU A 134 -3.41 -2.72 8.02
N TYR A 135 -4.46 -1.94 8.00
CA TYR A 135 -5.84 -2.36 8.27
C TYR A 135 -6.70 -2.08 7.05
N ASP A 136 -7.47 -3.05 6.60
CA ASP A 136 -8.42 -2.92 5.51
C ASP A 136 -9.71 -3.66 5.86
N GLU A 137 -10.84 -2.99 5.73
CA GLU A 137 -12.17 -3.55 5.94
C GLU A 137 -13.04 -3.23 4.74
N ARG A 138 -13.72 -4.24 4.22
CA ARG A 138 -14.59 -4.15 3.05
C ARG A 138 -15.88 -4.91 3.30
N ASN A 139 -17.00 -4.29 2.97
CA ASN A 139 -18.32 -4.86 3.11
C ASN A 139 -19.07 -4.68 1.78
N GLY A 140 -19.44 -5.78 1.17
CA GLY A 140 -20.20 -5.84 -0.08
C GLY A 140 -21.47 -6.65 0.09
N GLY A 141 -22.31 -6.69 -0.93
CA GLY A 141 -23.55 -7.44 -0.98
C GLY A 141 -24.73 -6.59 -1.40
N GLN A 142 -25.93 -6.92 -0.95
CA GLN A 142 -27.14 -6.20 -1.29
C GLN A 142 -27.18 -4.81 -0.67
N THR A 143 -27.71 -3.85 -1.42
CA THR A 143 -27.88 -2.46 -0.95
C THR A 143 -29.01 -2.36 0.06
N GLN A 144 -28.88 -1.43 1.02
CA GLN A 144 -29.92 -1.17 2.01
C GLN A 144 -31.25 -0.71 1.37
N LYS A 145 -31.18 -0.04 0.23
CA LYS A 145 -32.35 0.35 -0.55
C LYS A 145 -33.10 -0.88 -1.05
N TYR A 146 -32.40 -1.78 -1.73
CA TYR A 146 -32.98 -3.00 -2.30
C TYR A 146 -33.58 -3.92 -1.23
N ILE A 147 -32.89 -4.09 -0.09
CA ILE A 147 -33.35 -4.87 1.06
C ILE A 147 -34.69 -4.36 1.58
N ARG A 148 -34.83 -3.03 1.74
CA ARG A 148 -36.07 -2.40 2.24
C ARG A 148 -37.21 -2.49 1.24
N GLU A 149 -36.96 -2.21 -0.03
CA GLU A 149 -37.98 -2.20 -1.08
C GLU A 149 -38.56 -3.60 -1.34
N ASN A 150 -37.76 -4.64 -1.15
CA ASN A 150 -38.17 -6.04 -1.37
C ASN A 150 -38.47 -6.82 -0.09
N ASN A 151 -38.47 -6.17 1.09
CA ASN A 151 -38.73 -6.80 2.40
C ASN A 151 -37.82 -8.02 2.65
N ILE A 152 -36.54 -7.97 2.28
CA ILE A 152 -35.61 -9.09 2.42
C ILE A 152 -35.26 -9.27 3.89
N THR A 153 -35.57 -10.44 4.44
CA THR A 153 -35.33 -10.78 5.84
C THR A 153 -33.94 -11.39 6.09
N ASP A 154 -33.33 -11.98 5.06
CA ASP A 154 -31.98 -12.57 5.13
C ASP A 154 -31.14 -12.04 3.96
N PRO A 155 -30.58 -10.82 4.07
CA PRO A 155 -29.84 -10.19 2.99
C PRO A 155 -28.47 -10.83 2.80
N TYR A 156 -28.09 -11.02 1.53
CA TYR A 156 -26.75 -11.44 1.20
C TYR A 156 -25.73 -10.33 1.46
N GLY A 157 -24.66 -10.69 2.18
CA GLY A 157 -23.54 -9.78 2.43
C GLY A 157 -22.23 -10.54 2.58
N ILE A 158 -21.15 -9.87 2.24
CA ILE A 158 -19.78 -10.35 2.43
C ILE A 158 -18.94 -9.28 3.12
N GLY A 159 -18.26 -9.66 4.19
CA GLY A 159 -17.30 -8.83 4.88
C GLY A 159 -15.90 -9.42 4.78
N ILE A 160 -14.92 -8.60 4.42
CA ILE A 160 -13.51 -8.95 4.39
C ILE A 160 -12.77 -8.00 5.31
N ARG A 161 -12.02 -8.54 6.26
CA ARG A 161 -11.16 -7.75 7.16
C ARG A 161 -9.74 -8.28 7.08
N THR A 162 -8.81 -7.39 6.81
CA THR A 162 -7.39 -7.70 6.65
C THR A 162 -6.56 -6.88 7.64
N TRP A 163 -5.74 -7.58 8.43
CA TRP A 163 -4.67 -7.00 9.21
C TRP A 163 -3.35 -7.51 8.66
N ARG A 164 -2.41 -6.62 8.45
CA ARG A 164 -1.12 -6.98 7.92
C ARG A 164 -0.01 -6.18 8.59
N LEU A 165 1.06 -6.87 8.94
CA LEU A 165 2.32 -6.29 9.40
C LEU A 165 3.43 -6.77 8.47
N ASP A 166 4.15 -5.84 7.88
CA ASP A 166 5.32 -6.12 7.05
C ASP A 166 6.56 -5.53 7.72
N ALA A 167 7.64 -6.28 7.71
CA ALA A 167 8.96 -5.79 8.07
C ALA A 167 9.94 -6.14 6.95
N PHE A 168 10.84 -5.21 6.65
CA PHE A 168 11.86 -5.38 5.63
C PHE A 168 13.18 -4.81 6.12
N MET A 169 14.27 -5.53 5.84
CA MET A 169 15.62 -5.09 6.12
C MET A 169 16.50 -5.40 4.90
N LYS A 170 17.29 -4.43 4.50
CA LYS A 170 18.34 -4.59 3.49
C LYS A 170 19.60 -3.93 4.00
N GLN A 171 20.72 -4.63 3.89
CA GLN A 171 22.04 -4.13 4.25
C GLN A 171 22.96 -4.27 3.05
N GLY A 172 23.89 -3.36 2.90
CA GLY A 172 24.90 -3.39 1.85
C GLY A 172 26.23 -2.86 2.36
N TYR A 173 27.30 -3.43 1.84
CA TYR A 173 28.65 -2.98 2.11
C TYR A 173 29.42 -2.86 0.80
N VAL A 174 30.05 -1.71 0.58
CA VAL A 174 30.89 -1.45 -0.59
C VAL A 174 32.34 -1.72 -0.21
N PHE A 175 32.96 -2.73 -0.80
CA PHE A 175 34.36 -3.09 -0.53
C PHE A 175 35.34 -2.18 -1.29
N ASP A 176 35.01 -1.86 -2.54
CA ASP A 176 35.84 -1.04 -3.42
C ASP A 176 34.94 -0.24 -4.38
N GLU A 177 34.84 1.06 -4.14
CA GLU A 177 34.03 1.97 -4.98
C GLU A 177 34.57 2.05 -6.41
N ALA A 178 35.90 2.03 -6.61
CA ALA A 178 36.51 2.15 -7.93
C ALA A 178 36.25 0.92 -8.81
N LYS A 179 36.11 -0.27 -8.20
CA LYS A 179 35.79 -1.52 -8.89
C LYS A 179 34.32 -1.88 -8.86
N GLY A 180 33.47 -1.10 -8.14
CA GLY A 180 32.06 -1.39 -7.98
C GLY A 180 31.76 -2.69 -7.24
N THR A 181 32.68 -3.15 -6.37
CA THR A 181 32.52 -4.41 -5.64
C THR A 181 31.73 -4.16 -4.36
N SER A 182 30.55 -4.80 -4.24
CA SER A 182 29.65 -4.66 -3.10
C SER A 182 28.93 -5.97 -2.79
N ILE A 183 28.41 -6.08 -1.59
CA ILE A 183 27.50 -7.14 -1.14
C ILE A 183 26.22 -6.55 -0.58
#